data_9874dca6d8ca65a5cbec2631ca601445
#
_entry.id   9874dca6d8ca65a5cbec2631ca601445
#
_cell.length_a   1.000
_cell.length_b   1.000
_cell.length_c   1.000
_cell.angle_alpha   90.00
_cell.angle_beta   90.00
_cell.angle_gamma   90.00
#
_symmetry.space_group_name_H-M   'P 1'
#
loop_
_entity.id
_entity.type
_entity.pdbx_description
1 polymer ?
#
loop_
_entity_poly.entity_id
_entity_poly.type
_entity_poly.pdbx_seq_one_letter_code
_entity_poly.pdbx_strand_id
1 'polypeptide(L)'
;MLITAACLPLLAAEAAPQQASLHLTFEGLRSQKGSIRLCLWRDSAGYPDCAHGAGATKESVSAANPVIDITGLPPGDYAISAIHDENDNKKLDKSFIGMPTEGVAFSNNAKISFGPPKFDKARFHVEGDTTQTLRMRYFL
;
A
#
# COMPACT_ATOMS: atom_id res chain seq x y z
N MET A 1 -42.18 -52.75 -12.77
CA MET A 1 -42.19 -51.29 -12.87
C MET A 1 -40.99 -50.79 -12.07
N LEU A 2 -39.83 -50.57 -12.74
CA LEU A 2 -38.60 -50.15 -12.12
C LEU A 2 -38.52 -48.60 -12.18
N ILE A 3 -38.49 -47.97 -11.01
CA ILE A 3 -38.30 -46.52 -10.89
C ILE A 3 -36.80 -46.30 -10.75
N THR A 4 -36.15 -45.84 -11.80
CA THR A 4 -34.75 -45.36 -11.75
C THR A 4 -34.74 -43.94 -11.20
N ALA A 5 -34.29 -43.79 -9.96
CA ALA A 5 -33.99 -42.48 -9.39
C ALA A 5 -32.73 -41.92 -10.02
N ALA A 6 -32.88 -40.90 -10.85
CA ALA A 6 -31.77 -40.13 -11.38
C ALA A 6 -31.22 -39.20 -10.28
N CYS A 7 -30.06 -39.55 -9.77
CA CYS A 7 -29.31 -38.68 -8.86
C CYS A 7 -28.62 -37.59 -9.69
N LEU A 8 -29.16 -36.36 -9.69
CA LEU A 8 -28.46 -35.20 -10.25
C LEU A 8 -27.29 -34.82 -9.33
N PRO A 9 -26.06 -34.67 -9.84
CA PRO A 9 -24.97 -34.13 -9.04
C PRO A 9 -25.26 -32.65 -8.76
N LEU A 10 -25.28 -32.31 -7.48
CA LEU A 10 -25.30 -30.92 -7.01
C LEU A 10 -23.92 -30.35 -7.36
N LEU A 11 -23.83 -29.56 -8.41
CA LEU A 11 -22.67 -28.75 -8.71
C LEU A 11 -22.59 -27.69 -7.58
N ALA A 12 -21.67 -27.91 -6.62
CA ALA A 12 -21.31 -26.89 -5.67
C ALA A 12 -20.67 -25.73 -6.47
N ALA A 13 -21.37 -24.59 -6.53
CA ALA A 13 -20.79 -23.37 -7.09
C ALA A 13 -19.63 -22.95 -6.17
N GLU A 14 -18.39 -23.05 -6.67
CA GLU A 14 -17.25 -22.45 -5.99
C GLU A 14 -17.49 -20.94 -5.88
N ALA A 15 -17.48 -20.43 -4.64
CA ALA A 15 -17.56 -19.00 -4.42
C ALA A 15 -16.32 -18.33 -5.05
N ALA A 16 -16.53 -17.24 -5.82
CA ALA A 16 -15.43 -16.46 -6.38
C ALA A 16 -14.49 -15.99 -5.24
N PRO A 17 -13.14 -15.96 -5.46
CA PRO A 17 -12.20 -15.47 -4.45
C PRO A 17 -12.64 -14.09 -3.98
N GLN A 18 -12.76 -13.91 -2.65
CA GLN A 18 -13.15 -12.65 -2.08
C GLN A 18 -12.00 -11.64 -2.30
N GLN A 19 -12.30 -10.53 -2.97
CA GLN A 19 -11.36 -9.45 -3.18
C GLN A 19 -11.60 -8.36 -2.15
N ALA A 20 -10.51 -7.73 -1.72
CA ALA A 20 -10.53 -6.62 -0.80
C ALA A 20 -10.21 -5.31 -1.52
N SER A 21 -10.58 -4.20 -0.91
CA SER A 21 -10.23 -2.85 -1.36
C SER A 21 -9.58 -2.07 -0.24
N LEU A 22 -8.69 -1.15 -0.62
CA LEU A 22 -7.95 -0.30 0.28
C LEU A 22 -8.14 1.15 -0.13
N HIS A 23 -8.73 1.94 0.76
CA HIS A 23 -8.91 3.37 0.59
C HIS A 23 -7.82 4.11 1.36
N LEU A 24 -6.98 4.87 0.65
CA LEU A 24 -5.86 5.60 1.22
C LEU A 24 -6.06 7.10 1.09
N THR A 25 -5.81 7.80 2.20
CA THR A 25 -5.71 9.26 2.24
C THR A 25 -4.34 9.64 2.80
N PHE A 26 -3.67 10.58 2.14
CA PHE A 26 -2.43 11.15 2.65
C PHE A 26 -2.69 12.56 3.18
N GLU A 27 -2.15 12.85 4.35
CA GLU A 27 -2.30 14.16 5.01
C GLU A 27 -0.95 14.75 5.40
N GLY A 28 -0.95 16.02 5.78
CA GLY A 28 0.26 16.71 6.24
C GLY A 28 1.27 17.00 5.14
N LEU A 29 0.85 17.04 3.86
CA LEU A 29 1.71 17.44 2.77
C LEU A 29 2.11 18.91 2.90
N ARG A 30 3.40 19.21 2.75
CA ARG A 30 3.91 20.60 2.78
C ARG A 30 3.68 21.35 1.47
N SER A 31 3.36 20.66 0.39
CA SER A 31 3.03 21.26 -0.91
C SER A 31 2.09 20.36 -1.71
N GLN A 32 1.49 20.90 -2.75
CA GLN A 32 0.68 20.16 -3.73
C GLN A 32 1.49 19.80 -4.98
N LYS A 33 2.82 19.95 -4.93
CA LYS A 33 3.70 19.66 -6.06
C LYS A 33 3.93 18.17 -6.20
N GLY A 34 4.08 17.73 -7.45
CA GLY A 34 4.49 16.38 -7.78
C GLY A 34 3.45 15.32 -7.40
N SER A 35 3.94 14.17 -7.02
CA SER A 35 3.15 12.97 -6.79
C SER A 35 3.48 12.31 -5.46
N ILE A 36 2.53 11.58 -4.92
CA ILE A 36 2.79 10.59 -3.88
C ILE A 36 2.99 9.27 -4.59
N ARG A 37 4.16 8.67 -4.39
CA ARG A 37 4.48 7.32 -4.88
C ARG A 37 4.49 6.36 -3.73
N LEU A 38 3.76 5.27 -3.86
CA LEU A 38 3.63 4.29 -2.80
C LEU A 38 3.87 2.87 -3.30
N CYS A 39 4.32 2.05 -2.39
CA CYS A 39 4.42 0.61 -2.57
C CYS A 39 3.61 -0.12 -1.52
N LEU A 40 2.85 -1.08 -1.99
CA LEU A 40 2.09 -2.00 -1.18
C LEU A 40 2.87 -3.32 -1.11
N TRP A 41 3.31 -3.67 0.10
CA TRP A 41 4.18 -4.81 0.39
C TRP A 41 3.41 -5.93 1.06
N ARG A 42 3.65 -7.16 0.65
CA ARG A 42 3.08 -8.34 1.30
C ARG A 42 4.03 -9.03 2.27
N ASP A 43 5.32 -8.75 2.14
CA ASP A 43 6.38 -9.26 3.02
C ASP A 43 7.52 -8.24 3.15
N SER A 44 8.50 -8.55 3.97
CA SER A 44 9.62 -7.65 4.25
C SER A 44 10.70 -7.62 3.17
N ALA A 45 10.62 -8.49 2.15
CA ALA A 45 11.65 -8.56 1.11
C ALA A 45 11.62 -7.31 0.23
N GLY A 46 12.69 -6.54 0.27
CA GLY A 46 12.83 -5.26 -0.43
C GLY A 46 12.18 -4.05 0.25
N TYR A 47 11.32 -4.26 1.24
CA TYR A 47 10.73 -3.18 2.03
C TYR A 47 11.80 -2.36 2.76
N PRO A 48 11.71 -1.03 2.80
CA PRO A 48 10.68 -0.17 2.22
C PRO A 48 11.06 0.48 0.88
N ASP A 49 12.11 0.01 0.21
CA ASP A 49 12.67 0.63 -0.99
C ASP A 49 11.79 0.38 -2.21
N CYS A 50 10.85 1.30 -2.43
CA CYS A 50 9.90 1.26 -3.53
C CYS A 50 10.56 1.35 -4.91
N ALA A 51 11.72 1.99 -5.03
CA ALA A 51 12.41 2.15 -6.30
C ALA A 51 12.99 0.80 -6.80
N HIS A 52 13.46 -0.03 -5.88
CA HIS A 52 14.14 -1.30 -6.17
C HIS A 52 13.33 -2.54 -5.75
N GLY A 53 12.18 -2.35 -5.11
CA GLY A 53 11.32 -3.43 -4.62
C GLY A 53 10.59 -4.15 -5.74
N ALA A 54 11.09 -5.30 -6.18
CA ALA A 54 10.50 -6.09 -7.26
C ALA A 54 9.18 -6.78 -6.86
N GLY A 55 8.94 -7.03 -5.57
CA GLY A 55 7.76 -7.76 -5.06
C GLY A 55 6.60 -6.88 -4.62
N ALA A 56 6.72 -5.56 -4.73
CA ALA A 56 5.68 -4.64 -4.29
C ALA A 56 4.74 -4.23 -5.43
N THR A 57 3.47 -4.01 -5.09
CA THR A 57 2.55 -3.31 -5.98
C THR A 57 2.81 -1.81 -5.89
N LYS A 58 3.11 -1.18 -7.02
CA LYS A 58 3.45 0.25 -7.09
C LYS A 58 2.26 1.06 -7.59
N GLU A 59 1.96 2.13 -6.89
CA GLU A 59 0.91 3.07 -7.24
C GLU A 59 1.41 4.51 -7.11
N SER A 60 0.75 5.43 -7.77
CA SER A 60 1.00 6.85 -7.58
C SER A 60 -0.28 7.67 -7.70
N VAL A 61 -0.30 8.80 -7.01
CA VAL A 61 -1.43 9.74 -7.00
C VAL A 61 -0.89 11.17 -6.96
N SER A 62 -1.63 12.11 -7.54
CA SER A 62 -1.26 13.52 -7.49
C SER A 62 -1.23 14.04 -6.05
N ALA A 63 -0.19 14.80 -5.70
CA ALA A 63 -0.11 15.47 -4.41
C ALA A 63 -1.19 16.55 -4.23
N ALA A 64 -1.78 17.04 -5.32
CA ALA A 64 -2.90 17.99 -5.27
C ALA A 64 -4.24 17.34 -4.89
N ASN A 65 -4.37 16.01 -5.07
CA ASN A 65 -5.54 15.23 -4.66
C ASN A 65 -5.08 13.88 -4.07
N PRO A 66 -4.57 13.88 -2.83
CA PRO A 66 -3.81 12.77 -2.26
C PRO A 66 -4.70 11.64 -1.71
N VAL A 67 -5.59 11.14 -2.53
CA VAL A 67 -6.52 10.05 -2.21
C VAL A 67 -6.47 9.01 -3.31
N ILE A 68 -6.40 7.74 -2.95
CA ILE A 68 -6.39 6.64 -3.91
C ILE A 68 -7.17 5.44 -3.38
N ASP A 69 -7.95 4.81 -4.26
CA ASP A 69 -8.61 3.54 -4.01
C ASP A 69 -7.89 2.43 -4.78
N ILE A 70 -7.46 1.41 -4.07
CA ILE A 70 -6.83 0.22 -4.64
C ILE A 70 -7.80 -0.95 -4.47
N THR A 71 -8.27 -1.49 -5.58
CA THR A 71 -9.27 -2.56 -5.61
C THR A 71 -8.66 -3.88 -6.07
N GLY A 72 -9.39 -4.97 -5.88
CA GLY A 72 -8.97 -6.28 -6.37
C GLY A 72 -7.79 -6.88 -5.61
N LEU A 73 -7.59 -6.49 -4.36
CA LEU A 73 -6.51 -7.01 -3.53
C LEU A 73 -6.90 -8.37 -2.94
N PRO A 74 -5.98 -9.34 -2.96
CA PRO A 74 -6.14 -10.54 -2.12
C PRO A 74 -6.21 -10.12 -0.64
N PRO A 75 -7.16 -10.64 0.14
CA PRO A 75 -7.17 -10.42 1.59
C PRO A 75 -5.87 -10.90 2.22
N GLY A 76 -5.41 -10.20 3.24
CA GLY A 76 -4.18 -10.55 3.95
C GLY A 76 -3.46 -9.36 4.54
N ASP A 77 -2.24 -9.59 4.96
CA ASP A 77 -1.41 -8.58 5.59
C ASP A 77 -0.59 -7.81 4.56
N TYR A 78 -0.52 -6.50 4.75
CA TYR A 78 0.19 -5.56 3.91
C TYR A 78 0.93 -4.52 4.75
N ALA A 79 1.94 -3.92 4.16
CA ALA A 79 2.52 -2.67 4.64
C ALA A 79 2.62 -1.68 3.50
N ILE A 80 2.60 -0.39 3.80
CA ILE A 80 2.76 0.68 2.83
C ILE A 80 3.99 1.50 3.18
N SER A 81 4.82 1.75 2.17
CA SER A 81 5.83 2.81 2.18
C SER A 81 5.50 3.82 1.08
N ALA A 82 5.57 5.10 1.39
CA ALA A 82 5.23 6.16 0.45
C ALA A 82 6.23 7.30 0.54
N ILE A 83 6.43 7.98 -0.59
CA ILE A 83 7.23 9.19 -0.70
C ILE A 83 6.40 10.31 -1.34
N HIS A 84 6.64 11.54 -0.91
CA HIS A 84 6.14 12.72 -1.60
C HIS A 84 7.21 13.20 -2.58
N ASP A 85 7.14 12.71 -3.80
CA ASP A 85 8.05 13.02 -4.90
C ASP A 85 7.68 14.37 -5.52
N GLU A 86 8.19 15.44 -4.92
CA GLU A 86 7.80 16.82 -5.26
C GLU A 86 8.31 17.25 -6.65
N ASN A 87 9.40 16.68 -7.13
CA ASN A 87 10.00 16.99 -8.44
C ASN A 87 9.71 15.94 -9.51
N ASP A 88 8.90 14.91 -9.20
CA ASP A 88 8.53 13.82 -10.11
C ASP A 88 9.73 13.09 -10.74
N ASN A 89 10.84 12.96 -10.01
CA ASN A 89 12.02 12.23 -10.48
C ASN A 89 11.95 10.71 -10.21
N LYS A 90 10.87 10.23 -9.59
CA LYS A 90 10.57 8.82 -9.30
C LYS A 90 11.50 8.14 -8.30
N LYS A 91 12.19 8.90 -7.49
CA LYS A 91 13.07 8.41 -6.43
C LYS A 91 12.96 9.30 -5.19
N LEU A 92 13.35 8.76 -4.05
CA LEU A 92 13.48 9.53 -2.83
C LEU A 92 14.79 10.31 -2.86
N ASP A 93 14.69 11.64 -2.92
CA ASP A 93 15.86 12.51 -2.84
C ASP A 93 16.36 12.59 -1.40
N LYS A 94 17.68 12.57 -1.26
CA LYS A 94 18.38 12.61 0.03
C LYS A 94 19.47 13.65 0.03
N SER A 95 19.74 14.22 1.21
CA SER A 95 20.91 15.05 1.42
C SER A 95 22.21 14.23 1.39
N PHE A 96 23.36 14.90 1.37
CA PHE A 96 24.68 14.23 1.37
C PHE A 96 24.93 13.37 2.62
N ILE A 97 24.21 13.61 3.72
CA ILE A 97 24.26 12.78 4.94
C ILE A 97 23.23 11.64 4.93
N GLY A 98 22.51 11.43 3.82
CA GLY A 98 21.54 10.36 3.67
C GLY A 98 20.17 10.62 4.27
N MET A 99 19.89 11.82 4.74
CA MET A 99 18.57 12.19 5.27
C MET A 99 17.62 12.56 4.14
N PRO A 100 16.38 12.04 4.13
CA PRO A 100 15.41 12.41 3.11
C PRO A 100 15.18 13.92 3.05
N THR A 101 15.19 14.48 1.84
CA THR A 101 14.82 15.87 1.56
C THR A 101 13.37 16.01 1.13
N GLU A 102 12.71 14.89 0.87
CA GLU A 102 11.30 14.79 0.52
C GLU A 102 10.52 14.08 1.63
N GLY A 103 9.19 14.16 1.57
CA GLY A 103 8.32 13.54 2.56
C GLY A 103 8.30 12.03 2.44
N VAL A 104 8.13 11.37 3.57
CA VAL A 104 7.91 9.92 3.66
C VAL A 104 6.73 9.61 4.55
N ALA A 105 6.05 8.49 4.27
CA ALA A 105 4.95 8.01 5.09
C ALA A 105 4.92 6.48 5.10
N PHE A 106 4.40 5.94 6.19
CA PHE A 106 4.24 4.50 6.37
C PHE A 106 2.86 4.19 6.95
N SER A 107 2.32 3.03 6.58
CA SER A 107 1.07 2.55 7.15
C SER A 107 1.13 2.47 8.68
N ASN A 108 -0.02 2.52 9.33
CA ASN A 108 -0.17 2.64 10.78
C ASN A 108 0.46 3.92 11.37
N ASN A 109 0.90 4.85 10.55
CA ASN A 109 1.76 5.97 10.97
C ASN A 109 2.92 5.50 11.86
N ALA A 110 3.52 4.37 11.48
CA ALA A 110 4.57 3.72 12.24
C ALA A 110 5.73 4.69 12.48
N LYS A 111 6.27 4.66 13.71
CA LYS A 111 7.28 5.62 14.14
C LYS A 111 8.57 5.49 13.35
N ILE A 112 9.05 6.63 12.84
CA ILE A 112 10.34 6.75 12.17
C ILE A 112 11.37 7.17 13.22
N SER A 113 12.40 6.34 13.44
CA SER A 113 13.48 6.58 14.38
C SER A 113 14.78 6.08 13.79
N PHE A 114 15.74 6.95 13.49
CA PHE A 114 17.03 6.58 12.90
C PHE A 114 16.93 5.77 11.60
N GLY A 115 15.80 5.87 10.92
CA GLY A 115 15.50 5.13 9.71
C GLY A 115 14.03 4.72 9.62
N PRO A 116 13.65 4.02 8.54
CA PRO A 116 12.28 3.59 8.35
C PRO A 116 11.83 2.60 9.43
N PRO A 117 10.53 2.55 9.75
CA PRO A 117 10.00 1.52 10.63
C PRO A 117 10.18 0.14 10.01
N LYS A 118 10.31 -0.88 10.84
CA LYS A 118 10.32 -2.27 10.39
C LYS A 118 8.98 -2.64 9.76
N PHE A 119 8.99 -3.59 8.85
CA PHE A 119 7.79 -4.12 8.19
C PHE A 119 6.67 -4.45 9.21
N ASP A 120 6.98 -5.15 10.28
CA ASP A 120 5.99 -5.56 11.29
C ASP A 120 5.29 -4.37 11.98
N LYS A 121 5.93 -3.22 12.04
CA LYS A 121 5.32 -2.01 12.62
C LYS A 121 4.38 -1.30 11.65
N ALA A 122 4.64 -1.42 10.37
CA ALA A 122 3.80 -0.87 9.30
C ALA A 122 2.72 -1.86 8.81
N ARG A 123 2.81 -3.13 9.20
CA ARG A 123 1.89 -4.18 8.77
C ARG A 123 0.48 -3.95 9.31
N PHE A 124 -0.52 -4.12 8.44
CA PHE A 124 -1.94 -4.06 8.76
C PHE A 124 -2.70 -5.10 7.94
N HIS A 125 -3.88 -5.48 8.41
CA HIS A 125 -4.71 -6.48 7.75
C HIS A 125 -5.71 -5.82 6.80
N VAL A 126 -5.81 -6.35 5.58
CA VAL A 126 -6.76 -5.93 4.56
C VAL A 126 -7.76 -7.04 4.33
N GLU A 127 -9.02 -6.74 4.60
CA GLU A 127 -10.17 -7.64 4.38
C GLU A 127 -11.40 -6.78 4.12
N GLY A 128 -12.17 -7.10 3.06
CA GLY A 128 -13.28 -6.25 2.63
C GLY A 128 -12.79 -4.84 2.27
N ASP A 129 -13.50 -3.83 2.76
CA ASP A 129 -13.13 -2.42 2.59
C ASP A 129 -12.28 -1.96 3.78
N THR A 130 -11.04 -1.59 3.53
CA THR A 130 -10.09 -1.14 4.55
C THR A 130 -9.64 0.28 4.24
N THR A 131 -9.51 1.11 5.27
CA THR A 131 -9.06 2.50 5.16
C THR A 131 -7.77 2.71 5.94
N GLN A 132 -6.82 3.42 5.34
CA GLN A 132 -5.63 3.93 6.01
C GLN A 132 -5.47 5.42 5.71
N THR A 133 -5.13 6.18 6.74
CA THR A 133 -4.73 7.59 6.62
C THR A 133 -3.26 7.70 7.00
N LEU A 134 -2.43 8.08 6.04
CA LEU A 134 -0.99 8.18 6.23
C LEU A 134 -0.57 9.64 6.30
N ARG A 135 0.20 9.99 7.34
CA ARG A 135 0.72 11.33 7.51
C ARG A 135 2.13 11.44 6.96
N MET A 136 2.32 12.39 6.04
CA MET A 136 3.65 12.71 5.50
C MET A 136 4.54 13.33 6.58
N ARG A 137 5.78 12.86 6.63
CA ARG A 137 6.83 13.35 7.52
C ARG A 137 7.96 13.96 6.70
N TYR A 138 8.44 15.10 7.14
CA TYR A 138 9.54 15.84 6.52
C TYR A 138 10.61 16.10 7.56
N PHE A 139 11.88 15.95 7.18
CA PHE A 139 13.02 16.07 8.07
C PHE A 139 13.90 17.28 7.75
N LEU A 140 13.75 17.82 6.55
CA LEU A 140 14.49 19.00 6.08
C LEU A 140 13.57 20.01 5.42
#